data_368af8c2cc968ee4555c9244f3da7549
#
_entry.id   368af8c2cc968ee4555c9244f3da7549
#
_cell.length_a   1.000
_cell.length_b   1.000
_cell.length_c   1.000
_cell.angle_alpha   90.00
_cell.angle_beta   90.00
_cell.angle_gamma   90.00
#
_symmetry.space_group_name_H-M   'P 1'
#
loop_
_entity.id
_entity.type
_entity.pdbx_description
1 polymer ?
#
loop_
_entity_poly.entity_id
_entity_poly.type
_entity_poly.pdbx_seq_one_letter_code
_entity_poly.pdbx_strand_id
1 'polypeptide(L)'
;MNEKKLELYIHIPFCVKKCDYCDFLSFPADSNTQIRYVHALLQEIRYYGNLLGDYHVPTIYIGGGTPSWLEENLIYTVLQQVASSFHVEADAEISIECNPGTVTAKKLNVYQSAGINRLSIGLQSTNNEELKALGRIHTYDQFLKTYELARNAGFENINIDLMSGLPYQTLDKFLESLQTVIRLKPEHISAYSLIIEKGTPFYERYKFDAVKQEAGLHTEILPDEDEVYRIYKATQDVLKQAGYRQYEISNFAQPGYACRHNIGYWTRENYLGLGLGASSLVENVRYTNTRQLYAYGEFCDHLQEKSPAEFLKDGEHAVPEDLWIGSCVQEQAQILTRKEQMEEFMFLGLRMNEGVTRAAFEQSFGVPIEAVYLETLRKLKEQGLLQMVAGRIALTDKGMDLANYVMAKFIL
;
A
#
# COMPACT_ATOMS: atom_id res chain seq x y z
N MET A 1 29.50 -5.32 3.23
CA MET A 1 28.27 -6.01 3.63
C MET A 1 27.14 -5.15 3.07
N ASN A 2 26.18 -5.75 2.34
CA ASN A 2 25.01 -4.97 1.93
C ASN A 2 24.28 -4.55 3.20
N GLU A 3 23.99 -3.26 3.34
CA GLU A 3 23.19 -2.72 4.43
C GLU A 3 21.79 -3.36 4.37
N LYS A 4 21.33 -3.90 5.50
CA LYS A 4 19.99 -4.48 5.60
C LYS A 4 18.97 -3.37 5.60
N LYS A 5 18.00 -3.43 4.68
CA LYS A 5 16.90 -2.45 4.57
C LYS A 5 15.62 -3.01 5.17
N LEU A 6 14.84 -2.14 5.78
CA LEU A 6 13.54 -2.44 6.38
C LEU A 6 12.58 -1.27 6.14
N GLU A 7 11.53 -1.49 5.40
CA GLU A 7 10.45 -0.52 5.26
C GLU A 7 9.51 -0.59 6.46
N LEU A 8 9.00 0.54 6.94
CA LEU A 8 8.04 0.56 8.04
C LEU A 8 6.65 0.97 7.55
N TYR A 9 5.66 0.09 7.79
CA TYR A 9 4.26 0.41 7.64
C TYR A 9 3.62 0.59 9.01
N ILE A 10 2.95 1.72 9.24
CA ILE A 10 2.28 2.03 10.50
C ILE A 10 0.78 2.11 10.26
N HIS A 11 0.03 1.18 10.82
CA HIS A 11 -1.40 1.11 10.67
C HIS A 11 -2.13 1.95 11.72
N ILE A 12 -2.97 2.87 11.27
CA ILE A 12 -3.87 3.67 12.12
C ILE A 12 -5.32 3.28 11.77
N PRO A 13 -6.00 2.47 12.62
CA PRO A 13 -7.28 1.86 12.26
C PRO A 13 -8.51 2.78 12.43
N PHE A 14 -8.31 4.08 12.58
CA PHE A 14 -9.40 4.98 12.95
C PHE A 14 -9.90 5.81 11.78
N CYS A 15 -11.22 5.89 11.64
CA CYS A 15 -11.92 6.77 10.71
C CYS A 15 -12.99 7.56 11.42
N VAL A 16 -13.36 8.74 10.88
CA VAL A 16 -14.58 9.44 11.30
C VAL A 16 -15.81 8.57 11.02
N LYS A 17 -15.83 7.98 9.80
CA LYS A 17 -16.86 7.06 9.31
C LYS A 17 -16.20 6.14 8.29
N LYS A 18 -16.52 4.84 8.35
CA LYS A 18 -16.08 3.86 7.33
C LYS A 18 -16.87 4.07 6.04
N CYS A 19 -16.18 4.15 4.91
CA CYS A 19 -16.81 4.27 3.59
C CYS A 19 -17.49 2.95 3.19
N ASP A 20 -18.52 3.02 2.34
CA ASP A 20 -19.36 1.89 2.00
C ASP A 20 -18.62 0.80 1.18
N TYR A 21 -17.54 1.15 0.50
CA TYR A 21 -16.72 0.23 -0.30
C TYR A 21 -15.49 -0.32 0.43
N CYS A 22 -15.15 0.25 1.61
CA CYS A 22 -13.85 0.02 2.24
C CYS A 22 -13.79 -1.32 2.97
N ASP A 23 -12.81 -2.17 2.59
CA ASP A 23 -12.51 -3.43 3.27
C ASP A 23 -11.37 -3.33 4.28
N PHE A 24 -10.65 -2.20 4.31
CA PHE A 24 -9.55 -2.03 5.26
C PHE A 24 -10.00 -2.15 6.70
N LEU A 25 -9.12 -2.65 7.56
CA LEU A 25 -9.35 -2.71 8.99
C LEU A 25 -9.42 -1.30 9.57
N SER A 26 -10.64 -0.79 9.67
CA SER A 26 -10.87 0.57 10.17
C SER A 26 -12.25 0.70 10.81
N PHE A 27 -12.34 1.55 11.82
CA PHE A 27 -13.56 1.80 12.59
C PHE A 27 -13.52 3.18 13.28
N PRO A 28 -14.67 3.76 13.65
CA PRO A 28 -14.70 4.97 14.47
C PRO A 28 -14.29 4.67 15.91
N ALA A 29 -13.57 5.61 16.53
CA ALA A 29 -13.17 5.51 17.92
C ALA A 29 -13.14 6.90 18.60
N ASP A 30 -13.37 6.92 19.91
CA ASP A 30 -13.20 8.13 20.72
C ASP A 30 -11.71 8.44 20.98
N SER A 31 -11.42 9.65 21.44
CA SER A 31 -10.05 10.11 21.69
C SER A 31 -9.31 9.26 22.74
N ASN A 32 -10.01 8.74 23.76
CA ASN A 32 -9.38 7.89 24.77
C ASN A 32 -8.92 6.56 24.18
N THR A 33 -9.70 5.95 23.29
CA THR A 33 -9.35 4.73 22.57
C THR A 33 -8.16 4.98 21.63
N GLN A 34 -8.15 6.12 20.93
CA GLN A 34 -7.03 6.52 20.07
C GLN A 34 -5.73 6.69 20.87
N ILE A 35 -5.78 7.35 22.02
CA ILE A 35 -4.61 7.55 22.91
C ILE A 35 -4.09 6.21 23.43
N ARG A 36 -4.97 5.32 23.91
CA ARG A 36 -4.56 3.98 24.38
C ARG A 36 -3.93 3.16 23.27
N TYR A 37 -4.51 3.20 22.07
CA TYR A 37 -3.94 2.53 20.91
C TYR A 37 -2.54 3.05 20.56
N VAL A 38 -2.36 4.36 20.50
CA VAL A 38 -1.04 4.95 20.23
C VAL A 38 -0.04 4.56 21.32
N HIS A 39 -0.45 4.52 22.60
CA HIS A 39 0.42 4.05 23.68
C HIS A 39 0.90 2.60 23.44
N ALA A 40 -0.01 1.69 23.08
CA ALA A 40 0.34 0.32 22.72
C ALA A 40 1.28 0.27 21.50
N LEU A 41 1.00 1.05 20.45
CA LEU A 41 1.85 1.16 19.27
C LEU A 41 3.27 1.64 19.60
N LEU A 42 3.43 2.58 20.54
CA LEU A 42 4.76 3.02 20.99
C LEU A 42 5.56 1.90 21.67
N GLN A 43 4.89 1.00 22.40
CA GLN A 43 5.53 -0.17 22.99
C GLN A 43 6.01 -1.14 21.91
N GLU A 44 5.15 -1.41 20.92
CA GLU A 44 5.51 -2.26 19.79
C GLU A 44 6.71 -1.70 19.01
N ILE A 45 6.71 -0.39 18.71
CA ILE A 45 7.83 0.28 18.03
C ILE A 45 9.14 0.11 18.82
N ARG A 46 9.12 0.31 20.14
CA ARG A 46 10.32 0.11 20.98
C ARG A 46 10.80 -1.33 20.95
N TYR A 47 9.87 -2.28 21.05
CA TYR A 47 10.20 -3.69 21.02
C TYR A 47 10.93 -4.08 19.73
N TYR A 48 10.34 -3.76 18.59
CA TYR A 48 10.99 -4.06 17.31
C TYR A 48 12.25 -3.24 17.03
N GLY A 49 12.33 -2.01 17.52
CA GLY A 49 13.56 -1.22 17.47
C GLY A 49 14.73 -1.89 18.18
N ASN A 50 14.48 -2.59 19.30
CA ASN A 50 15.51 -3.37 19.98
C ASN A 50 15.94 -4.63 19.19
N LEU A 51 15.04 -5.23 18.40
CA LEU A 51 15.32 -6.43 17.63
C LEU A 51 15.92 -6.12 16.25
N LEU A 52 15.47 -5.07 15.61
CA LEU A 52 15.76 -4.75 14.21
C LEU A 52 16.47 -3.38 14.05
N GLY A 53 17.04 -2.85 15.12
CA GLY A 53 17.69 -1.53 15.12
C GLY A 53 18.91 -1.42 14.19
N ASP A 54 19.50 -2.54 13.78
CA ASP A 54 20.61 -2.59 12.81
C ASP A 54 20.17 -2.40 11.34
N TYR A 55 18.85 -2.40 11.09
CA TYR A 55 18.32 -2.16 9.74
C TYR A 55 18.23 -0.68 9.44
N HIS A 56 18.53 -0.32 8.18
CA HIS A 56 18.31 1.00 7.64
C HIS A 56 16.87 1.15 7.15
N VAL A 57 16.20 2.22 7.54
CA VAL A 57 14.81 2.49 7.19
C VAL A 57 14.72 3.55 6.09
N PRO A 58 14.58 3.13 4.81
CA PRO A 58 14.48 4.05 3.69
C PRO A 58 13.10 4.64 3.51
N THR A 59 12.05 3.98 4.03
CA THR A 59 10.67 4.45 3.89
C THR A 59 9.83 4.18 5.13
N ILE A 60 8.92 5.11 5.44
CA ILE A 60 7.89 4.96 6.46
C ILE A 60 6.55 5.34 5.80
N TYR A 61 5.55 4.47 5.92
CA TYR A 61 4.22 4.72 5.41
C TYR A 61 3.18 4.62 6.53
N ILE A 62 2.48 5.71 6.80
CA ILE A 62 1.42 5.77 7.81
C ILE A 62 0.08 5.71 7.10
N GLY A 63 -0.60 4.57 7.20
CA GLY A 63 -1.83 4.30 6.45
C GLY A 63 -2.91 3.59 7.28
N GLY A 64 -3.93 3.09 6.58
CA GLY A 64 -4.96 2.21 7.12
C GLY A 64 -6.36 2.78 7.08
N GLY A 65 -6.88 3.33 8.16
CA GLY A 65 -8.16 4.00 8.20
C GLY A 65 -8.06 5.44 7.69
N THR A 66 -7.76 6.35 8.56
CA THR A 66 -7.54 7.77 8.28
C THR A 66 -6.52 8.32 9.27
N PRO A 67 -5.21 8.13 9.03
CA PRO A 67 -4.18 8.60 9.96
C PRO A 67 -4.30 10.10 10.29
N SER A 68 -4.68 10.90 9.32
CA SER A 68 -4.90 12.34 9.51
C SER A 68 -6.10 12.70 10.40
N TRP A 69 -6.91 11.72 10.82
CA TRP A 69 -7.95 11.89 11.83
C TRP A 69 -7.37 12.00 13.25
N LEU A 70 -6.27 11.34 13.53
CA LEU A 70 -5.58 11.47 14.83
C LEU A 70 -5.17 12.94 15.09
N GLU A 71 -5.11 13.29 16.38
CA GLU A 71 -4.47 14.54 16.81
C GLU A 71 -3.00 14.56 16.36
N GLU A 72 -2.55 15.72 15.89
CA GLU A 72 -1.19 15.87 15.32
C GLU A 72 -0.07 15.48 16.29
N ASN A 73 -0.27 15.72 17.58
CA ASN A 73 0.73 15.35 18.60
C ASN A 73 0.91 13.84 18.72
N LEU A 74 -0.14 13.04 18.46
CA LEU A 74 -0.04 11.58 18.49
C LEU A 74 0.80 11.08 17.32
N ILE A 75 0.60 11.62 16.11
CA ILE A 75 1.44 11.30 14.94
C ILE A 75 2.89 11.73 15.18
N TYR A 76 3.10 12.93 15.72
CA TYR A 76 4.43 13.40 16.10
C TYR A 76 5.12 12.44 17.06
N THR A 77 4.44 12.02 18.12
CA THR A 77 4.98 11.11 19.14
C THR A 77 5.34 9.75 18.54
N VAL A 78 4.52 9.22 17.63
CA VAL A 78 4.79 7.96 16.92
C VAL A 78 6.08 8.09 16.11
N LEU A 79 6.22 9.13 15.30
CA LEU A 79 7.42 9.34 14.48
C LEU A 79 8.67 9.63 15.29
N GLN A 80 8.55 10.34 16.42
CA GLN A 80 9.67 10.51 17.36
C GLN A 80 10.12 9.18 17.97
N GLN A 81 9.17 8.29 18.31
CA GLN A 81 9.50 6.95 18.79
C GLN A 81 10.18 6.13 17.71
N VAL A 82 9.71 6.19 16.44
CA VAL A 82 10.37 5.51 15.32
C VAL A 82 11.80 6.01 15.17
N ALA A 83 12.02 7.33 15.12
CA ALA A 83 13.33 7.93 14.96
C ALA A 83 14.31 7.59 16.10
N SER A 84 13.79 7.34 17.31
CA SER A 84 14.61 6.91 18.46
C SER A 84 14.88 5.42 18.51
N SER A 85 14.09 4.61 17.81
CA SER A 85 14.14 3.14 17.84
C SER A 85 14.80 2.51 16.62
N PHE A 86 14.79 3.18 15.48
CA PHE A 86 15.31 2.68 14.21
C PHE A 86 16.29 3.65 13.57
N HIS A 87 17.16 3.12 12.72
CA HIS A 87 18.06 3.94 11.89
C HIS A 87 17.30 4.45 10.64
N VAL A 88 16.55 5.55 10.79
CA VAL A 88 15.84 6.19 9.68
C VAL A 88 16.85 6.95 8.81
N GLU A 89 16.86 6.67 7.50
CA GLU A 89 17.75 7.33 6.55
C GLU A 89 17.43 8.83 6.44
N ALA A 90 18.45 9.65 6.25
CA ALA A 90 18.29 11.12 6.19
C ALA A 90 17.38 11.57 5.04
N ASP A 91 17.32 10.79 3.95
CA ASP A 91 16.46 11.00 2.78
C ASP A 91 15.27 10.03 2.73
N ALA A 92 14.88 9.45 3.88
CA ALA A 92 13.75 8.54 3.96
C ALA A 92 12.46 9.18 3.41
N GLU A 93 11.71 8.40 2.61
CA GLU A 93 10.34 8.78 2.22
C GLU A 93 9.40 8.51 3.39
N ILE A 94 8.81 9.55 3.97
CA ILE A 94 7.86 9.44 5.07
C ILE A 94 6.48 9.90 4.58
N SER A 95 5.60 8.95 4.33
CA SER A 95 4.26 9.16 3.76
C SER A 95 3.18 9.09 4.83
N ILE A 96 2.14 9.90 4.69
CA ILE A 96 0.91 9.80 5.49
C ILE A 96 -0.33 9.91 4.62
N GLU A 97 -1.31 9.04 4.89
CA GLU A 97 -2.64 9.11 4.27
C GLU A 97 -3.50 10.19 4.91
N CYS A 98 -4.10 11.00 4.05
CA CYS A 98 -4.94 12.13 4.44
C CYS A 98 -6.32 12.03 3.79
N ASN A 99 -7.37 12.21 4.60
CA ASN A 99 -8.71 12.42 4.06
C ASN A 99 -9.02 13.93 4.03
N PRO A 100 -9.65 14.43 2.94
CA PRO A 100 -10.09 15.81 2.87
C PRO A 100 -10.95 16.20 4.07
N GLY A 101 -10.72 17.39 4.61
CA GLY A 101 -11.43 17.92 5.79
C GLY A 101 -10.88 17.44 7.16
N THR A 102 -9.94 16.49 7.21
CA THR A 102 -9.29 16.07 8.47
C THR A 102 -7.96 16.78 8.73
N VAL A 103 -7.46 17.50 7.74
CA VAL A 103 -6.16 18.17 7.76
C VAL A 103 -6.33 19.68 7.96
N THR A 104 -5.55 20.26 8.86
CA THR A 104 -5.48 21.70 9.13
C THR A 104 -4.07 22.22 8.88
N ALA A 105 -3.90 23.53 8.73
CA ALA A 105 -2.56 24.13 8.61
C ALA A 105 -1.66 23.77 9.81
N LYS A 106 -2.22 23.71 11.01
CA LYS A 106 -1.49 23.30 12.22
C LYS A 106 -0.98 21.85 12.09
N LYS A 107 -1.84 20.91 11.67
CA LYS A 107 -1.45 19.51 11.46
C LYS A 107 -0.33 19.40 10.44
N LEU A 108 -0.44 20.08 9.31
CA LEU A 108 0.57 20.05 8.25
C LEU A 108 1.94 20.54 8.73
N ASN A 109 1.98 21.63 9.51
CA ASN A 109 3.22 22.13 10.09
C ASN A 109 3.85 21.11 11.06
N VAL A 110 3.02 20.44 11.88
CA VAL A 110 3.51 19.37 12.79
C VAL A 110 4.00 18.17 11.98
N TYR A 111 3.32 17.78 10.91
CA TYR A 111 3.74 16.68 10.04
C TYR A 111 5.12 16.95 9.42
N GLN A 112 5.35 18.14 8.88
CA GLN A 112 6.66 18.52 8.37
C GLN A 112 7.74 18.50 9.46
N SER A 113 7.44 19.03 10.64
CA SER A 113 8.40 19.01 11.77
C SER A 113 8.69 17.59 12.28
N ALA A 114 7.77 16.64 12.05
CA ALA A 114 7.96 15.23 12.33
C ALA A 114 8.71 14.47 11.22
N GLY A 115 9.06 15.15 10.12
CA GLY A 115 9.79 14.56 8.98
C GLY A 115 8.91 14.02 7.86
N ILE A 116 7.57 14.13 7.94
CA ILE A 116 6.69 13.72 6.84
C ILE A 116 6.97 14.59 5.63
N ASN A 117 7.30 13.97 4.49
CA ASN A 117 7.67 14.64 3.24
C ASN A 117 6.79 14.24 2.05
N ARG A 118 5.85 13.28 2.23
CA ARG A 118 4.89 12.87 1.21
C ARG A 118 3.48 12.76 1.79
N LEU A 119 2.48 13.29 1.08
CA LEU A 119 1.07 13.16 1.44
C LEU A 119 0.33 12.29 0.40
N SER A 120 -0.54 11.39 0.84
CA SER A 120 -1.49 10.67 -0.02
C SER A 120 -2.90 11.15 0.32
N ILE A 121 -3.56 11.85 -0.62
CA ILE A 121 -4.87 12.46 -0.37
C ILE A 121 -5.96 11.69 -1.10
N GLY A 122 -6.84 11.06 -0.34
CA GLY A 122 -7.94 10.25 -0.84
C GLY A 122 -9.09 11.09 -1.40
N LEU A 123 -8.99 11.57 -2.64
CA LEU A 123 -10.07 12.30 -3.33
C LEU A 123 -11.16 11.37 -3.82
N GLN A 124 -10.81 10.33 -4.55
CA GLN A 124 -11.61 9.29 -5.21
C GLN A 124 -12.37 9.78 -6.46
N SER A 125 -13.03 10.90 -6.43
CA SER A 125 -13.72 11.54 -7.57
C SER A 125 -13.84 13.05 -7.36
N THR A 126 -13.89 13.83 -8.44
CA THR A 126 -14.23 15.24 -8.40
C THR A 126 -15.76 15.49 -8.45
N ASN A 127 -16.53 14.43 -8.70
CA ASN A 127 -17.99 14.49 -8.75
C ASN A 127 -18.59 14.20 -7.36
N ASN A 128 -19.30 15.16 -6.78
CA ASN A 128 -19.88 15.05 -5.45
C ASN A 128 -20.96 13.95 -5.34
N GLU A 129 -21.68 13.62 -6.41
CA GLU A 129 -22.65 12.52 -6.40
C GLU A 129 -21.93 11.14 -6.34
N GLU A 130 -20.80 10.99 -7.04
CA GLU A 130 -19.95 9.80 -6.92
C GLU A 130 -19.36 9.70 -5.50
N LEU A 131 -18.85 10.78 -4.92
CA LEU A 131 -18.36 10.81 -3.54
C LEU A 131 -19.45 10.39 -2.55
N LYS A 132 -20.67 10.89 -2.71
CA LYS A 132 -21.83 10.54 -1.88
C LYS A 132 -22.20 9.07 -2.05
N ALA A 133 -22.18 8.53 -3.28
CA ALA A 133 -22.43 7.12 -3.55
C ALA A 133 -21.42 6.19 -2.86
N LEU A 134 -20.15 6.62 -2.79
CA LEU A 134 -19.07 5.94 -2.07
C LEU A 134 -19.22 6.00 -0.53
N GLY A 135 -20.15 6.78 0.01
CA GLY A 135 -20.27 7.04 1.44
C GLY A 135 -19.18 7.98 1.99
N ARG A 136 -18.50 8.74 1.10
CA ARG A 136 -17.51 9.76 1.50
C ARG A 136 -18.20 10.92 2.20
N ILE A 137 -17.54 11.46 3.22
CA ILE A 137 -18.06 12.56 4.03
C ILE A 137 -17.60 13.94 3.54
N HIS A 138 -16.64 13.98 2.63
CA HIS A 138 -16.11 15.22 2.05
C HIS A 138 -16.69 15.51 0.67
N THR A 139 -16.57 16.76 0.26
CA THR A 139 -16.88 17.26 -1.08
C THR A 139 -15.59 17.60 -1.84
N TYR A 140 -15.71 17.80 -3.16
CA TYR A 140 -14.57 18.25 -3.97
C TYR A 140 -14.00 19.60 -3.50
N ASP A 141 -14.84 20.55 -3.07
CA ASP A 141 -14.38 21.84 -2.52
C ASP A 141 -13.57 21.67 -1.23
N GLN A 142 -13.94 20.72 -0.39
CA GLN A 142 -13.15 20.39 0.82
C GLN A 142 -11.82 19.76 0.47
N PHE A 143 -11.77 18.94 -0.57
CA PHE A 143 -10.52 18.42 -1.09
C PHE A 143 -9.62 19.54 -1.62
N LEU A 144 -10.15 20.47 -2.43
CA LEU A 144 -9.36 21.62 -2.95
C LEU A 144 -8.75 22.42 -1.81
N LYS A 145 -9.52 22.73 -0.77
CA LYS A 145 -9.01 23.43 0.42
C LYS A 145 -7.88 22.65 1.10
N THR A 146 -8.03 21.33 1.23
CA THR A 146 -7.00 20.47 1.83
C THR A 146 -5.73 20.48 0.98
N TYR A 147 -5.86 20.37 -0.34
CA TYR A 147 -4.74 20.39 -1.29
C TYR A 147 -4.02 21.75 -1.26
N GLU A 148 -4.74 22.86 -1.27
CA GLU A 148 -4.19 24.23 -1.14
C GLU A 148 -3.43 24.41 0.18
N LEU A 149 -4.01 23.93 1.30
CA LEU A 149 -3.34 23.98 2.60
C LEU A 149 -2.04 23.18 2.58
N ALA A 150 -2.02 22.00 1.95
CA ALA A 150 -0.82 21.17 1.83
C ALA A 150 0.28 21.88 1.00
N ARG A 151 -0.09 22.49 -0.14
CA ARG A 151 0.84 23.27 -0.96
C ARG A 151 1.36 24.51 -0.22
N ASN A 152 0.50 25.24 0.45
CA ASN A 152 0.87 26.44 1.24
C ASN A 152 1.76 26.09 2.43
N ALA A 153 1.62 24.88 2.99
CA ALA A 153 2.55 24.35 3.99
C ALA A 153 3.90 23.91 3.41
N GLY A 154 4.09 23.85 2.08
CA GLY A 154 5.34 23.52 1.42
C GLY A 154 5.51 22.05 1.07
N PHE A 155 4.45 21.24 1.06
CA PHE A 155 4.52 19.86 0.56
C PHE A 155 4.68 19.86 -0.97
N GLU A 156 5.79 19.27 -1.45
CA GLU A 156 6.14 19.16 -2.86
C GLU A 156 5.96 17.72 -3.42
N ASN A 157 5.60 16.76 -2.58
CA ASN A 157 5.30 15.38 -2.98
C ASN A 157 3.90 15.01 -2.50
N ILE A 158 2.92 15.18 -3.37
CA ILE A 158 1.51 14.90 -3.08
C ILE A 158 0.97 13.87 -4.07
N ASN A 159 0.44 12.78 -3.54
CA ASN A 159 -0.39 11.83 -4.27
C ASN A 159 -1.86 12.20 -4.15
N ILE A 160 -2.60 12.02 -5.23
CA ILE A 160 -4.07 12.09 -5.26
C ILE A 160 -4.60 10.73 -5.71
N ASP A 161 -5.46 10.13 -4.88
CA ASP A 161 -6.13 8.89 -5.22
C ASP A 161 -7.40 9.16 -6.01
N LEU A 162 -7.56 8.48 -7.15
CA LEU A 162 -8.77 8.44 -7.98
C LEU A 162 -9.28 7.02 -8.12
N MET A 163 -10.58 6.85 -8.07
CA MET A 163 -11.23 5.55 -8.21
C MET A 163 -12.08 5.52 -9.48
N SER A 164 -11.85 4.51 -10.32
CA SER A 164 -12.65 4.20 -11.49
C SER A 164 -13.61 3.05 -11.24
N GLY A 165 -14.53 2.79 -12.16
CA GLY A 165 -15.49 1.70 -12.03
C GLY A 165 -16.60 1.97 -11.02
N LEU A 166 -16.85 3.23 -10.70
CA LEU A 166 -17.90 3.62 -9.73
C LEU A 166 -19.30 3.40 -10.29
N PRO A 167 -20.33 3.22 -9.43
CA PRO A 167 -21.71 3.11 -9.87
C PRO A 167 -22.11 4.28 -10.78
N TYR A 168 -22.69 3.98 -11.94
CA TYR A 168 -23.10 4.94 -12.99
C TYR A 168 -21.97 5.81 -13.56
N GLN A 169 -20.72 5.46 -13.32
CA GLN A 169 -19.56 6.14 -13.89
C GLN A 169 -19.40 5.72 -15.38
N THR A 170 -19.15 6.69 -16.23
CA THR A 170 -18.79 6.50 -17.63
C THR A 170 -17.36 6.96 -17.87
N LEU A 171 -16.78 6.59 -18.99
CA LEU A 171 -15.46 7.06 -19.43
C LEU A 171 -15.36 8.59 -19.37
N ASP A 172 -16.36 9.31 -19.87
CA ASP A 172 -16.36 10.78 -19.90
C ASP A 172 -16.33 11.38 -18.50
N LYS A 173 -17.15 10.86 -17.57
CA LYS A 173 -17.15 11.31 -16.16
C LYS A 173 -15.81 11.08 -15.46
N PHE A 174 -15.21 9.90 -15.68
CA PHE A 174 -13.91 9.62 -15.12
C PHE A 174 -12.81 10.52 -15.70
N LEU A 175 -12.82 10.73 -17.03
CA LEU A 175 -11.86 11.61 -17.69
C LEU A 175 -11.99 13.08 -17.26
N GLU A 176 -13.19 13.56 -16.98
CA GLU A 176 -13.41 14.90 -16.38
C GLU A 176 -12.71 15.01 -15.03
N SER A 177 -12.87 14.00 -14.16
CA SER A 177 -12.18 13.93 -12.86
C SER A 177 -10.67 13.87 -13.03
N LEU A 178 -10.17 13.00 -13.90
CA LEU A 178 -8.74 12.84 -14.17
C LEU A 178 -8.09 14.12 -14.69
N GLN A 179 -8.72 14.77 -15.69
CA GLN A 179 -8.22 16.03 -16.22
C GLN A 179 -8.24 17.16 -15.19
N THR A 180 -9.24 17.15 -14.31
CA THR A 180 -9.31 18.12 -13.22
C THR A 180 -8.16 17.94 -12.24
N VAL A 181 -7.83 16.70 -11.88
CA VAL A 181 -6.68 16.39 -11.03
C VAL A 181 -5.35 16.75 -11.72
N ILE A 182 -5.20 16.45 -13.01
CA ILE A 182 -3.99 16.82 -13.77
C ILE A 182 -3.74 18.33 -13.75
N ARG A 183 -4.79 19.17 -13.81
CA ARG A 183 -4.66 20.63 -13.73
C ARG A 183 -4.11 21.12 -12.38
N LEU A 184 -4.28 20.35 -11.32
CA LEU A 184 -3.70 20.64 -10.00
C LEU A 184 -2.19 20.33 -9.94
N LYS A 185 -1.67 19.57 -10.91
CA LYS A 185 -0.26 19.19 -11.05
C LYS A 185 0.30 18.49 -9.78
N PRO A 186 -0.35 17.42 -9.28
CA PRO A 186 0.26 16.61 -8.24
C PRO A 186 1.49 15.88 -8.81
N GLU A 187 2.42 15.48 -7.96
CA GLU A 187 3.60 14.71 -8.35
C GLU A 187 3.27 13.25 -8.61
N HIS A 188 2.18 12.77 -8.00
CA HIS A 188 1.76 11.37 -8.08
C HIS A 188 0.23 11.26 -8.18
N ILE A 189 -0.25 10.29 -8.95
CA ILE A 189 -1.67 9.95 -9.08
C ILE A 189 -1.80 8.43 -8.95
N SER A 190 -2.61 7.98 -7.99
CA SER A 190 -3.07 6.60 -7.90
C SER A 190 -4.44 6.51 -8.57
N ALA A 191 -4.55 5.75 -9.66
CA ALA A 191 -5.79 5.53 -10.38
C ALA A 191 -6.11 4.04 -10.42
N TYR A 192 -7.08 3.61 -9.63
CA TYR A 192 -7.43 2.20 -9.46
C TYR A 192 -8.92 1.96 -9.60
N SER A 193 -9.28 0.76 -10.07
CA SER A 193 -10.67 0.38 -10.22
C SER A 193 -11.27 -0.08 -8.89
N LEU A 194 -12.54 0.26 -8.68
CA LEU A 194 -13.33 -0.25 -7.58
C LEU A 194 -13.42 -1.79 -7.64
N ILE A 195 -13.09 -2.43 -6.53
CA ILE A 195 -13.33 -3.86 -6.32
C ILE A 195 -14.46 -4.00 -5.31
N ILE A 196 -15.43 -4.85 -5.60
CA ILE A 196 -16.57 -5.10 -4.72
C ILE A 196 -16.22 -6.24 -3.75
N GLU A 197 -15.74 -5.87 -2.58
CA GLU A 197 -15.28 -6.82 -1.57
C GLU A 197 -16.42 -7.35 -0.69
N LYS A 198 -16.43 -8.68 -0.45
CA LYS A 198 -17.41 -9.33 0.44
C LYS A 198 -17.29 -8.76 1.86
N GLY A 199 -18.44 -8.57 2.51
CA GLY A 199 -18.50 -8.00 3.86
C GLY A 199 -18.61 -6.47 3.88
N THR A 200 -18.56 -5.80 2.73
CA THR A 200 -18.78 -4.36 2.62
C THR A 200 -20.26 -4.04 2.32
N PRO A 201 -20.75 -2.84 2.70
CA PRO A 201 -22.08 -2.37 2.27
C PRO A 201 -22.24 -2.34 0.74
N PHE A 202 -21.15 -2.08 0.00
CA PHE A 202 -21.15 -2.12 -1.47
C PHE A 202 -21.41 -3.51 -2.01
N TYR A 203 -20.83 -4.56 -1.41
CA TYR A 203 -21.11 -5.94 -1.80
C TYR A 203 -22.61 -6.25 -1.67
N GLU A 204 -23.22 -5.92 -0.53
CA GLU A 204 -24.65 -6.18 -0.33
C GLU A 204 -25.53 -5.42 -1.33
N ARG A 205 -25.11 -4.24 -1.74
CA ARG A 205 -25.84 -3.36 -2.68
C ARG A 205 -25.66 -3.74 -4.14
N TYR A 206 -24.45 -4.19 -4.54
CA TYR A 206 -24.07 -4.34 -5.95
C TYR A 206 -23.58 -5.75 -6.33
N LYS A 207 -23.71 -6.76 -5.46
CA LYS A 207 -23.23 -8.13 -5.68
C LYS A 207 -23.76 -8.78 -6.97
N PHE A 208 -24.98 -8.47 -7.38
CA PHE A 208 -25.54 -9.03 -8.62
C PHE A 208 -24.88 -8.42 -9.87
N ASP A 209 -24.61 -7.13 -9.84
CA ASP A 209 -23.86 -6.47 -10.93
C ASP A 209 -22.40 -6.92 -10.94
N ALA A 210 -21.76 -7.09 -9.77
CA ALA A 210 -20.40 -7.61 -9.68
C ALA A 210 -20.28 -9.03 -10.30
N VAL A 211 -21.22 -9.92 -10.01
CA VAL A 211 -21.26 -11.26 -10.64
C VAL A 211 -21.49 -11.20 -12.14
N LYS A 212 -22.36 -10.31 -12.63
CA LYS A 212 -22.55 -10.10 -14.07
C LYS A 212 -21.27 -9.57 -14.73
N GLN A 213 -20.58 -8.60 -14.10
CA GLN A 213 -19.33 -8.04 -14.57
C GLN A 213 -18.23 -9.12 -14.69
N GLU A 214 -18.03 -9.94 -13.64
CA GLU A 214 -17.08 -11.07 -13.68
C GLU A 214 -17.41 -12.10 -14.76
N ALA A 215 -18.66 -12.24 -15.12
CA ALA A 215 -19.13 -13.13 -16.18
C ALA A 215 -19.08 -12.48 -17.60
N GLY A 216 -18.60 -11.25 -17.72
CA GLY A 216 -18.60 -10.48 -18.97
C GLY A 216 -20.00 -10.14 -19.49
N LEU A 217 -21.00 -10.07 -18.60
CA LEU A 217 -22.37 -9.74 -18.92
C LEU A 217 -22.66 -8.26 -18.70
N HIS A 218 -23.65 -7.76 -19.44
CA HIS A 218 -24.09 -6.38 -19.25
C HIS A 218 -24.60 -6.10 -17.83
N THR A 219 -24.14 -5.02 -17.25
CA THR A 219 -24.48 -4.53 -15.92
C THR A 219 -25.40 -3.30 -16.02
N GLU A 220 -26.17 -3.03 -14.98
CA GLU A 220 -27.11 -1.90 -14.97
C GLU A 220 -26.56 -0.68 -14.22
N ILE A 221 -25.77 -0.93 -13.17
CA ILE A 221 -25.30 0.09 -12.22
C ILE A 221 -23.78 0.25 -12.30
N LEU A 222 -23.05 -0.86 -12.17
CA LEU A 222 -21.59 -0.84 -12.32
C LEU A 222 -21.24 -0.76 -13.80
N PRO A 223 -20.17 -0.08 -14.20
CA PRO A 223 -19.65 -0.18 -15.55
C PRO A 223 -19.33 -1.65 -15.91
N ASP A 224 -19.62 -2.08 -17.11
CA ASP A 224 -19.21 -3.41 -17.56
C ASP A 224 -17.69 -3.51 -17.76
N GLU A 225 -17.18 -4.73 -17.96
CA GLU A 225 -15.76 -4.98 -18.10
C GLU A 225 -15.11 -4.19 -19.24
N ASP A 226 -15.83 -4.04 -20.36
CA ASP A 226 -15.35 -3.26 -21.52
C ASP A 226 -15.23 -1.77 -21.17
N GLU A 227 -16.17 -1.20 -20.41
CA GLU A 227 -16.09 0.20 -19.97
C GLU A 227 -14.94 0.41 -18.97
N VAL A 228 -14.78 -0.49 -18.00
CA VAL A 228 -13.65 -0.46 -17.05
C VAL A 228 -12.32 -0.52 -17.81
N TYR A 229 -12.20 -1.41 -18.80
CA TYR A 229 -11.02 -1.51 -19.63
C TYR A 229 -10.77 -0.23 -20.44
N ARG A 230 -11.81 0.35 -21.06
CA ARG A 230 -11.68 1.63 -21.79
C ARG A 230 -11.21 2.76 -20.87
N ILE A 231 -11.73 2.83 -19.64
CA ILE A 231 -11.30 3.81 -18.66
C ILE A 231 -9.81 3.61 -18.31
N TYR A 232 -9.38 2.36 -18.08
CA TYR A 232 -7.98 2.05 -17.77
C TYR A 232 -7.04 2.46 -18.92
N LYS A 233 -7.35 2.12 -20.16
CA LYS A 233 -6.53 2.49 -21.33
C LYS A 233 -6.47 4.00 -21.53
N ALA A 234 -7.61 4.69 -21.43
CA ALA A 234 -7.66 6.15 -21.53
C ALA A 234 -6.87 6.83 -20.40
N THR A 235 -6.88 6.26 -19.19
CA THR A 235 -6.07 6.74 -18.07
C THR A 235 -4.58 6.71 -18.39
N GLN A 236 -4.09 5.59 -18.93
CA GLN A 236 -2.68 5.44 -19.34
C GLN A 236 -2.29 6.50 -20.37
N ASP A 237 -3.12 6.69 -21.41
CA ASP A 237 -2.84 7.61 -22.51
C ASP A 237 -2.86 9.08 -22.03
N VAL A 238 -3.87 9.46 -21.27
CA VAL A 238 -4.04 10.83 -20.77
C VAL A 238 -2.93 11.21 -19.78
N LEU A 239 -2.59 10.33 -18.85
CA LEU A 239 -1.51 10.58 -17.89
C LEU A 239 -0.13 10.62 -18.57
N LYS A 240 0.12 9.73 -19.54
CA LYS A 240 1.34 9.76 -20.34
C LYS A 240 1.49 11.08 -21.11
N GLN A 241 0.42 11.58 -21.74
CA GLN A 241 0.40 12.88 -22.43
C GLN A 241 0.63 14.04 -21.47
N ALA A 242 0.18 13.93 -20.23
CA ALA A 242 0.39 14.91 -19.17
C ALA A 242 1.78 14.83 -18.49
N GLY A 243 2.66 13.91 -18.96
CA GLY A 243 4.03 13.77 -18.45
C GLY A 243 4.21 12.81 -17.28
N TYR A 244 3.15 12.13 -16.85
CA TYR A 244 3.26 11.08 -15.82
C TYR A 244 3.75 9.77 -16.44
N ARG A 245 4.54 9.03 -15.68
CA ARG A 245 4.99 7.69 -16.02
C ARG A 245 4.27 6.67 -15.14
N GLN A 246 3.61 5.72 -15.75
CA GLN A 246 3.12 4.55 -15.03
C GLN A 246 4.35 3.73 -14.59
N TYR A 247 4.51 3.45 -13.31
CA TYR A 247 5.61 2.62 -12.82
C TYR A 247 5.15 1.24 -12.32
N GLU A 248 3.85 1.10 -11.98
CA GLU A 248 3.17 -0.16 -11.71
C GLU A 248 1.69 -0.04 -12.13
N ILE A 249 0.89 -1.09 -11.96
CA ILE A 249 -0.46 -1.24 -12.56
C ILE A 249 -1.38 -0.03 -12.31
N SER A 250 -1.37 0.53 -11.10
CA SER A 250 -2.34 1.56 -10.67
C SER A 250 -1.71 2.92 -10.37
N ASN A 251 -0.38 3.02 -10.38
CA ASN A 251 0.32 4.21 -9.91
C ASN A 251 1.13 4.90 -11.00
N PHE A 252 0.94 6.22 -11.07
CA PHE A 252 1.54 7.11 -12.06
C PHE A 252 2.23 8.27 -11.35
N ALA A 253 3.45 8.59 -11.75
CA ALA A 253 4.24 9.63 -11.12
C ALA A 253 4.98 10.50 -12.14
N GLN A 254 5.23 11.74 -11.78
CA GLN A 254 6.24 12.54 -12.46
C GLN A 254 7.64 11.92 -12.23
N PRO A 255 8.61 12.13 -13.12
CA PRO A 255 9.96 11.59 -12.94
C PRO A 255 10.55 11.93 -11.58
N GLY A 256 10.96 10.92 -10.81
CA GLY A 256 11.55 11.08 -9.47
C GLY A 256 10.54 11.01 -8.31
N TYR A 257 9.22 10.89 -8.57
CA TYR A 257 8.19 10.89 -7.53
C TYR A 257 7.41 9.57 -7.40
N ALA A 258 7.89 8.48 -8.01
CA ALA A 258 7.34 7.16 -7.75
C ALA A 258 7.44 6.83 -6.25
N CYS A 259 6.38 6.28 -5.66
CA CYS A 259 6.35 5.96 -4.24
C CYS A 259 7.36 4.84 -3.92
N ARG A 260 8.40 5.18 -3.17
CA ARG A 260 9.49 4.24 -2.82
C ARG A 260 8.96 3.07 -2.00
N HIS A 261 8.06 3.35 -1.06
CA HIS A 261 7.43 2.33 -0.22
C HIS A 261 6.62 1.31 -1.02
N ASN A 262 5.82 1.77 -2.01
CA ASN A 262 5.10 0.84 -2.87
C ASN A 262 6.04 -0.01 -3.73
N ILE A 263 7.12 0.58 -4.23
CA ILE A 263 8.14 -0.14 -5.01
C ILE A 263 8.76 -1.25 -4.16
N GLY A 264 9.06 -0.98 -2.89
CA GLY A 264 9.63 -1.98 -1.98
C GLY A 264 8.74 -3.23 -1.83
N TYR A 265 7.43 -3.07 -1.73
CA TYR A 265 6.51 -4.22 -1.76
C TYR A 265 6.63 -5.04 -3.06
N TRP A 266 6.70 -4.35 -4.22
CA TRP A 266 6.78 -5.02 -5.52
C TRP A 266 8.15 -5.64 -5.80
N THR A 267 9.20 -5.12 -5.19
CA THR A 267 10.57 -5.68 -5.26
C THR A 267 10.88 -6.66 -4.14
N ARG A 268 9.89 -6.91 -3.28
CA ARG A 268 9.99 -7.87 -2.18
C ARG A 268 11.07 -7.48 -1.14
N GLU A 269 11.21 -6.19 -0.86
CA GLU A 269 12.04 -5.72 0.26
C GLU A 269 11.46 -6.19 1.60
N ASN A 270 12.29 -6.27 2.65
CA ASN A 270 11.79 -6.49 3.99
C ASN A 270 10.91 -5.31 4.43
N TYR A 271 9.76 -5.61 5.01
CA TYR A 271 8.90 -4.61 5.63
C TYR A 271 8.33 -5.07 6.96
N LEU A 272 8.23 -4.15 7.90
CA LEU A 272 7.65 -4.34 9.22
C LEU A 272 6.35 -3.57 9.32
N GLY A 273 5.25 -4.29 9.50
CA GLY A 273 3.96 -3.71 9.80
C GLY A 273 3.77 -3.55 11.30
N LEU A 274 3.54 -2.33 11.73
CA LEU A 274 3.31 -1.94 13.12
C LEU A 274 1.85 -1.53 13.30
N GLY A 275 1.23 -1.97 14.36
CA GLY A 275 -0.17 -1.67 14.67
C GLY A 275 -1.14 -2.81 14.33
N LEU A 276 -2.40 -2.55 14.64
CA LEU A 276 -3.51 -3.50 14.54
C LEU A 276 -3.69 -4.02 13.11
N GLY A 277 -3.62 -5.35 12.92
CA GLY A 277 -3.82 -6.01 11.63
C GLY A 277 -2.75 -5.71 10.59
N ALA A 278 -1.63 -5.08 10.96
CA ALA A 278 -0.54 -4.79 10.04
C ALA A 278 0.22 -6.08 9.66
N SER A 279 0.55 -6.22 8.39
CA SER A 279 1.31 -7.35 7.87
C SER A 279 2.79 -7.03 7.76
N SER A 280 3.63 -8.04 7.93
CA SER A 280 5.10 -7.96 7.84
C SER A 280 5.66 -9.04 6.94
N LEU A 281 6.81 -8.74 6.35
CA LEU A 281 7.70 -9.71 5.70
C LEU A 281 9.14 -9.36 6.08
N VAL A 282 9.69 -10.09 7.03
CA VAL A 282 11.06 -9.87 7.52
C VAL A 282 11.84 -11.17 7.40
N GLU A 283 12.98 -11.17 6.72
CA GLU A 283 13.86 -12.34 6.51
C GLU A 283 13.08 -13.59 6.04
N ASN A 284 12.12 -13.39 5.12
CA ASN A 284 11.23 -14.42 4.56
C ASN A 284 10.20 -14.98 5.56
N VAL A 285 10.01 -14.36 6.69
CA VAL A 285 8.90 -14.66 7.60
C VAL A 285 7.78 -13.67 7.36
N ARG A 286 6.61 -14.19 6.99
CA ARG A 286 5.38 -13.40 6.83
C ARG A 286 4.49 -13.62 8.03
N TYR A 287 3.95 -12.54 8.57
CA TYR A 287 2.96 -12.59 9.63
C TYR A 287 2.07 -11.35 9.59
N THR A 288 0.94 -11.43 10.29
CA THR A 288 0.00 -10.32 10.44
C THR A 288 -0.32 -10.15 11.92
N ASN A 289 -0.35 -8.92 12.40
CA ASN A 289 -0.77 -8.62 13.75
C ASN A 289 -2.27 -8.91 13.93
N THR A 290 -2.68 -9.19 15.18
CA THR A 290 -4.10 -9.41 15.48
C THR A 290 -4.99 -8.26 15.02
N ARG A 291 -6.20 -8.58 14.61
CA ARG A 291 -7.25 -7.62 14.22
C ARG A 291 -8.12 -7.21 15.41
N GLN A 292 -7.86 -7.73 16.61
CA GLN A 292 -8.65 -7.47 17.80
C GLN A 292 -7.97 -6.40 18.66
N LEU A 293 -8.59 -5.21 18.74
CA LEU A 293 -8.03 -4.03 19.41
C LEU A 293 -7.66 -4.29 20.88
N TYR A 294 -8.51 -5.01 21.63
CA TYR A 294 -8.26 -5.33 23.02
C TYR A 294 -7.05 -6.24 23.19
N ALA A 295 -6.98 -7.32 22.40
CA ALA A 295 -5.85 -8.25 22.45
C ALA A 295 -4.53 -7.56 22.07
N TYR A 296 -4.57 -6.65 21.08
CA TYR A 296 -3.41 -5.84 20.71
C TYR A 296 -2.91 -4.97 21.86
N GLY A 297 -3.82 -4.30 22.58
CA GLY A 297 -3.47 -3.46 23.74
C GLY A 297 -2.87 -4.24 24.89
N GLU A 298 -3.54 -5.32 25.33
CA GLU A 298 -3.02 -6.18 26.41
C GLU A 298 -1.64 -6.74 26.11
N PHE A 299 -1.43 -7.17 24.89
CA PHE A 299 -0.14 -7.71 24.50
C PHE A 299 0.96 -6.65 24.54
N CYS A 300 0.75 -5.47 23.97
CA CYS A 300 1.76 -4.42 23.95
C CYS A 300 2.15 -3.95 25.36
N ASP A 301 1.22 -4.01 26.32
CA ASP A 301 1.50 -3.69 27.73
C ASP A 301 2.46 -4.71 28.38
N HIS A 302 2.50 -5.96 27.90
CA HIS A 302 3.38 -7.02 28.41
C HIS A 302 4.71 -7.15 27.66
N LEU A 303 4.92 -6.44 26.55
CA LEU A 303 6.18 -6.49 25.77
C LEU A 303 7.42 -6.06 26.57
N GLN A 304 7.25 -5.26 27.63
CA GLN A 304 8.37 -4.76 28.44
C GLN A 304 8.93 -5.79 29.43
N GLU A 305 8.22 -6.88 29.70
CA GLU A 305 8.59 -7.88 30.71
C GLU A 305 9.61 -8.93 30.21
N LYS A 306 9.92 -8.95 28.90
CA LYS A 306 10.82 -9.94 28.30
C LYS A 306 12.05 -9.27 27.69
N SER A 307 13.22 -9.68 28.15
CA SER A 307 14.50 -9.23 27.57
C SER A 307 14.78 -9.97 26.24
N PRO A 308 15.28 -9.28 25.19
CA PRO A 308 15.66 -9.93 23.94
C PRO A 308 16.65 -11.10 24.09
N ALA A 309 17.47 -11.11 25.13
CA ALA A 309 18.49 -12.13 25.37
C ALA A 309 17.92 -13.50 25.84
N GLU A 310 16.68 -13.58 26.28
CA GLU A 310 16.04 -14.84 26.70
C GLU A 310 15.51 -15.67 25.54
N PHE A 311 15.42 -15.10 24.34
CA PHE A 311 14.85 -15.73 23.16
C PHE A 311 15.86 -16.41 22.23
N LEU A 312 17.17 -16.19 22.43
CA LEU A 312 18.23 -16.62 21.52
C LEU A 312 18.75 -18.05 21.76
N LYS A 313 18.06 -18.89 22.51
CA LYS A 313 18.68 -20.11 23.05
C LYS A 313 18.37 -21.43 22.41
N ASP A 314 17.57 -21.61 21.38
CA ASP A 314 17.44 -22.96 20.82
C ASP A 314 17.19 -23.02 19.30
N GLY A 315 18.23 -23.53 18.56
CA GLY A 315 18.09 -24.57 17.52
C GLY A 315 17.76 -24.18 16.10
N GLU A 316 18.59 -24.62 15.19
CA GLU A 316 18.51 -24.63 13.73
C GLU A 316 17.09 -24.86 13.20
N HIS A 317 16.55 -23.91 12.42
CA HIS A 317 15.29 -23.93 11.65
C HIS A 317 13.98 -23.48 12.32
N ALA A 318 13.99 -22.93 13.50
CA ALA A 318 12.86 -22.14 13.97
C ALA A 318 12.91 -20.73 13.35
N VAL A 319 11.76 -20.16 12.96
CA VAL A 319 11.58 -18.70 12.96
C VAL A 319 12.23 -18.24 14.25
N PRO A 320 13.18 -17.29 14.24
CA PRO A 320 13.70 -16.77 15.48
C PRO A 320 12.52 -16.49 16.38
N GLU A 321 12.44 -17.16 17.55
CA GLU A 321 11.33 -16.95 18.51
C GLU A 321 11.19 -15.46 18.86
N ASP A 322 12.24 -14.71 18.60
CA ASP A 322 12.41 -13.27 18.80
C ASP A 322 11.64 -12.42 17.76
N LEU A 323 11.37 -12.95 16.57
CA LEU A 323 10.43 -12.36 15.61
C LEU A 323 8.98 -12.76 15.92
N TRP A 324 8.80 -13.74 16.79
CA TRP A 324 7.50 -14.12 17.34
C TRP A 324 7.19 -13.28 18.56
N ILE A 325 6.48 -12.22 18.35
CA ILE A 325 5.80 -11.57 19.45
C ILE A 325 4.68 -12.51 19.85
N GLY A 326 4.85 -13.29 20.88
CA GLY A 326 3.93 -14.25 21.46
C GLY A 326 2.62 -14.54 20.73
N SER A 327 2.14 -15.74 20.76
CA SER A 327 1.03 -16.32 19.99
C SER A 327 -0.29 -15.52 19.97
N CYS A 328 -0.42 -14.44 20.71
CA CYS A 328 -1.66 -13.65 20.80
C CYS A 328 -1.72 -12.41 19.91
N VAL A 329 -0.61 -11.94 19.33
CA VAL A 329 -0.61 -10.76 18.44
C VAL A 329 -0.36 -11.11 16.98
N GLN A 330 0.42 -12.15 16.74
CA GLN A 330 0.67 -12.59 15.38
C GLN A 330 -0.34 -13.65 14.97
N GLU A 331 -1.07 -13.35 13.92
CA GLU A 331 -1.93 -14.32 13.23
C GLU A 331 -1.21 -14.76 11.94
N GLN A 332 -1.35 -16.03 11.57
CA GLN A 332 -0.89 -16.57 10.28
C GLN A 332 0.62 -16.44 10.01
N ALA A 333 1.47 -16.59 11.03
CA ALA A 333 2.91 -16.57 10.79
C ALA A 333 3.36 -17.76 9.93
N GLN A 334 4.15 -17.48 8.89
CA GLN A 334 4.61 -18.45 7.90
C GLN A 334 6.05 -18.15 7.48
N ILE A 335 6.90 -19.17 7.53
CA ILE A 335 8.21 -19.10 6.86
C ILE A 335 8.00 -19.43 5.38
N LEU A 336 8.32 -18.49 4.51
CA LEU A 336 8.20 -18.70 3.07
C LEU A 336 9.28 -19.69 2.60
N THR A 337 8.83 -20.78 2.00
CA THR A 337 9.71 -21.73 1.33
C THR A 337 10.43 -21.04 0.16
N ARG A 338 11.58 -21.58 -0.26
CA ARG A 338 12.29 -21.04 -1.42
C ARG A 338 11.44 -21.01 -2.68
N LYS A 339 10.52 -21.96 -2.85
CA LYS A 339 9.55 -21.99 -3.94
C LYS A 339 8.63 -20.77 -3.87
N GLU A 340 7.98 -20.53 -2.74
CA GLU A 340 7.09 -19.37 -2.52
C GLU A 340 7.83 -18.03 -2.71
N GLN A 341 9.08 -17.95 -2.27
CA GLN A 341 9.92 -16.76 -2.49
C GLN A 341 10.16 -16.48 -3.98
N MET A 342 10.42 -17.53 -4.79
CA MET A 342 10.59 -17.41 -6.24
C MET A 342 9.27 -17.01 -6.93
N GLU A 343 8.15 -17.59 -6.51
CA GLU A 343 6.81 -17.24 -6.99
C GLU A 343 6.51 -15.77 -6.75
N GLU A 344 6.72 -15.30 -5.51
CA GLU A 344 6.52 -13.91 -5.13
C GLU A 344 7.42 -12.95 -5.87
N PHE A 345 8.68 -13.27 -6.02
CA PHE A 345 9.63 -12.48 -6.80
C PHE A 345 9.08 -12.21 -8.23
N MET A 346 8.49 -13.24 -8.82
CA MET A 346 7.94 -13.12 -10.17
C MET A 346 6.63 -12.36 -10.20
N PHE A 347 5.62 -12.75 -9.41
CA PHE A 347 4.31 -12.11 -9.55
C PHE A 347 4.26 -10.70 -8.95
N LEU A 348 5.04 -10.39 -7.92
CA LEU A 348 5.15 -9.03 -7.41
C LEU A 348 5.97 -8.15 -8.37
N GLY A 349 7.14 -8.63 -8.80
CA GLY A 349 8.02 -7.86 -9.67
C GLY A 349 7.44 -7.58 -11.07
N LEU A 350 6.59 -8.48 -11.59
CA LEU A 350 5.90 -8.28 -12.86
C LEU A 350 4.77 -7.24 -12.78
N ARG A 351 4.36 -6.79 -11.59
CA ARG A 351 3.48 -5.62 -11.45
C ARG A 351 4.15 -4.32 -11.88
N MET A 352 5.47 -4.27 -11.74
CA MET A 352 6.28 -3.12 -12.17
C MET A 352 6.39 -3.08 -13.68
N ASN A 353 6.25 -1.91 -14.28
CA ASN A 353 6.43 -1.73 -15.74
C ASN A 353 7.84 -2.13 -16.18
N GLU A 354 8.84 -1.95 -15.31
CA GLU A 354 10.21 -2.38 -15.57
C GLU A 354 10.39 -3.90 -15.43
N GLY A 355 9.46 -4.58 -14.77
CA GLY A 355 9.52 -6.02 -14.51
C GLY A 355 10.70 -6.42 -13.61
N VAL A 356 11.16 -7.66 -13.77
CA VAL A 356 12.24 -8.27 -12.98
C VAL A 356 13.52 -8.39 -13.80
N THR A 357 14.69 -8.45 -13.12
CA THR A 357 15.97 -8.73 -13.80
C THR A 357 16.42 -10.16 -13.53
N ARG A 358 17.06 -10.81 -14.54
CA ARG A 358 17.68 -12.10 -14.38
C ARG A 358 18.75 -12.11 -13.32
N ALA A 359 19.55 -11.03 -13.27
CA ALA A 359 20.64 -10.89 -12.31
C ALA A 359 20.11 -10.82 -10.87
N ALA A 360 19.01 -10.08 -10.61
CA ALA A 360 18.42 -10.04 -9.28
C ALA A 360 17.84 -11.39 -8.84
N PHE A 361 17.20 -12.13 -9.76
CA PHE A 361 16.72 -13.48 -9.48
C PHE A 361 17.87 -14.43 -9.14
N GLU A 362 18.92 -14.45 -9.96
CA GLU A 362 20.10 -15.30 -9.72
C GLU A 362 20.83 -14.92 -8.43
N GLN A 363 20.94 -13.64 -8.13
CA GLN A 363 21.52 -13.16 -6.87
C GLN A 363 20.71 -13.61 -5.65
N SER A 364 19.37 -13.55 -5.74
CA SER A 364 18.47 -13.93 -4.63
C SER A 364 18.40 -15.45 -4.42
N PHE A 365 18.46 -16.21 -5.52
CA PHE A 365 18.18 -17.63 -5.47
C PHE A 365 19.34 -18.54 -5.90
N GLY A 366 20.49 -18.00 -6.33
CA GLY A 366 21.66 -18.77 -6.72
C GLY A 366 21.48 -19.68 -7.94
N VAL A 367 20.40 -19.51 -8.69
CA VAL A 367 20.10 -20.24 -9.93
C VAL A 367 19.53 -19.26 -10.97
N PRO A 368 19.82 -19.45 -12.28
CA PRO A 368 19.22 -18.60 -13.30
C PRO A 368 17.70 -18.83 -13.38
N ILE A 369 16.95 -17.78 -13.69
CA ILE A 369 15.48 -17.81 -13.77
C ILE A 369 14.98 -18.88 -14.75
N GLU A 370 15.72 -19.13 -15.83
CA GLU A 370 15.41 -20.14 -16.83
C GLU A 370 15.49 -21.58 -16.28
N ALA A 371 16.27 -21.82 -15.24
CA ALA A 371 16.33 -23.14 -14.60
C ALA A 371 14.99 -23.50 -13.92
N VAL A 372 14.18 -22.51 -13.59
CA VAL A 372 12.89 -22.69 -12.90
C VAL A 372 11.72 -22.46 -13.86
N TYR A 373 11.76 -21.40 -14.69
CA TYR A 373 10.61 -20.89 -15.42
C TYR A 373 10.75 -20.96 -16.96
N LEU A 374 11.70 -21.75 -17.53
CA LEU A 374 11.98 -21.77 -18.97
C LEU A 374 10.72 -21.91 -19.84
N GLU A 375 9.88 -22.91 -19.53
CA GLU A 375 8.68 -23.21 -20.32
C GLU A 375 7.62 -22.11 -20.16
N THR A 376 7.43 -21.57 -18.96
CA THR A 376 6.53 -20.46 -18.70
C THR A 376 6.95 -19.21 -19.47
N LEU A 377 8.23 -18.86 -19.37
CA LEU A 377 8.79 -17.69 -20.08
C LEU A 377 8.65 -17.83 -21.60
N ARG A 378 8.96 -19.03 -22.15
CA ARG A 378 8.81 -19.30 -23.59
C ARG A 378 7.37 -19.13 -24.06
N LYS A 379 6.42 -19.80 -23.38
CA LYS A 379 4.98 -19.74 -23.75
C LYS A 379 4.42 -18.32 -23.67
N LEU A 380 4.70 -17.59 -22.59
CA LEU A 380 4.18 -16.22 -22.42
C LEU A 380 4.82 -15.26 -23.44
N LYS A 381 6.08 -15.44 -23.80
CA LYS A 381 6.74 -14.68 -24.87
C LYS A 381 6.12 -14.97 -26.23
N GLU A 382 5.88 -16.25 -26.58
CA GLU A 382 5.22 -16.67 -27.83
C GLU A 382 3.80 -16.10 -27.94
N GLN A 383 3.09 -15.95 -26.81
CA GLN A 383 1.77 -15.29 -26.74
C GLN A 383 1.84 -13.75 -26.84
N GLY A 384 3.04 -13.18 -26.84
CA GLY A 384 3.26 -11.74 -26.85
C GLY A 384 2.89 -11.03 -25.55
N LEU A 385 2.91 -11.76 -24.43
CA LEU A 385 2.56 -11.23 -23.09
C LEU A 385 3.78 -10.77 -22.29
N LEU A 386 4.96 -11.33 -22.59
CA LEU A 386 6.24 -10.94 -21.99
C LEU A 386 7.20 -10.40 -23.04
N GLN A 387 7.96 -9.39 -22.65
CA GLN A 387 9.14 -8.92 -23.33
C GLN A 387 10.41 -9.22 -22.52
N MET A 388 11.48 -9.53 -23.24
CA MET A 388 12.78 -9.85 -22.64
C MET A 388 13.84 -8.98 -23.32
N VAL A 389 14.24 -7.90 -22.67
CA VAL A 389 15.17 -6.90 -23.24
C VAL A 389 16.23 -6.54 -22.18
N ALA A 390 17.50 -6.54 -22.59
CA ALA A 390 18.63 -6.12 -21.75
C ALA A 390 18.70 -6.82 -20.36
N GLY A 391 18.38 -8.13 -20.32
CA GLY A 391 18.40 -8.90 -19.07
C GLY A 391 17.17 -8.72 -18.17
N ARG A 392 16.20 -7.89 -18.59
CA ARG A 392 14.90 -7.69 -17.92
C ARG A 392 13.81 -8.56 -18.53
N ILE A 393 12.87 -8.97 -17.71
CA ILE A 393 11.62 -9.65 -18.08
C ILE A 393 10.48 -8.78 -17.56
N ALA A 394 9.68 -8.26 -18.46
CA ALA A 394 8.57 -7.37 -18.14
C ALA A 394 7.31 -7.74 -18.96
N LEU A 395 6.16 -7.31 -18.50
CA LEU A 395 4.93 -7.41 -19.26
C LEU A 395 5.01 -6.52 -20.52
N THR A 396 4.42 -6.96 -21.62
CA THR A 396 4.07 -6.09 -22.75
C THR A 396 2.80 -5.31 -22.42
N ASP A 397 2.39 -4.36 -23.26
CA ASP A 397 1.08 -3.69 -23.10
C ASP A 397 -0.06 -4.71 -23.04
N LYS A 398 -0.03 -5.72 -23.93
CA LYS A 398 -0.99 -6.84 -23.90
C LYS A 398 -0.85 -7.70 -22.63
N GLY A 399 0.38 -7.90 -22.15
CA GLY A 399 0.65 -8.61 -20.90
C GLY A 399 0.14 -7.84 -19.69
N MET A 400 0.23 -6.51 -19.70
CA MET A 400 -0.31 -5.65 -18.64
C MET A 400 -1.84 -5.72 -18.59
N ASP A 401 -2.52 -5.75 -19.75
CA ASP A 401 -3.98 -5.92 -19.81
C ASP A 401 -4.43 -7.28 -19.25
N LEU A 402 -3.54 -8.29 -19.26
CA LEU A 402 -3.78 -9.64 -18.73
C LEU A 402 -2.86 -9.98 -17.55
N ALA A 403 -2.49 -8.97 -16.76
CA ALA A 403 -1.47 -9.09 -15.72
C ALA A 403 -1.74 -10.26 -14.73
N ASN A 404 -2.97 -10.38 -14.23
CA ASN A 404 -3.34 -11.47 -13.32
C ASN A 404 -3.17 -12.85 -13.95
N TYR A 405 -3.55 -13.00 -15.23
CA TYR A 405 -3.34 -14.25 -15.97
C TYR A 405 -1.87 -14.59 -16.10
N VAL A 406 -1.03 -13.61 -16.44
CA VAL A 406 0.40 -13.82 -16.61
C VAL A 406 1.05 -14.15 -15.26
N MET A 407 0.76 -13.37 -14.23
CA MET A 407 1.33 -13.57 -12.88
C MET A 407 0.98 -14.94 -12.30
N ALA A 408 -0.26 -15.42 -12.50
CA ALA A 408 -0.69 -16.76 -12.06
C ALA A 408 0.08 -17.92 -12.73
N LYS A 409 0.77 -17.70 -13.86
CA LYS A 409 1.60 -18.73 -14.51
C LYS A 409 2.95 -18.94 -13.84
N PHE A 410 3.32 -18.10 -12.89
CA PHE A 410 4.55 -18.23 -12.12
C PHE A 410 4.37 -18.93 -10.77
N ILE A 411 3.18 -19.39 -10.45
CA ILE A 411 2.91 -20.28 -9.32
C ILE A 411 3.36 -21.70 -9.73
N LEU A 412 4.28 -22.30 -8.93
CA LEU A 412 4.98 -23.55 -9.22
C LEU A 412 4.22 -24.79 -8.70
#